data_f83764860bc3e033bb8cf18d3177d961
#
_entry.id   f83764860bc3e033bb8cf18d3177d961
#
_cell.length_a   1.000
_cell.length_b   1.000
_cell.length_c   1.000
_cell.angle_alpha   90.00
_cell.angle_beta   90.00
_cell.angle_gamma   90.00
#
_symmetry.space_group_name_H-M   'P 1'
#
loop_
_entity.id
_entity.type
_entity.pdbx_description
1 polymer ?
#
loop_
_entity_poly.entity_id
_entity_poly.type
_entity_poly.pdbx_seq_one_letter_code
_entity_poly.pdbx_strand_id
1 'polypeptide(L)'
;MNVDFMDLLKQNVSAIVLEGDTQHLLEKNQAIQSFLPILLSILKSKSELIPAFQQQLNPRLNDAFASNVSLKQQFLDHVRGAAPADEIESTLSRSITPALAFLATEAGSSEPEAISHLLQVNTDSISRALPEWATVLLAGLGVNTLQGQATHDAPASVHATKVDEKRSFLLPILAL
;
A
#
# COMPACT_ATOMS: atom_id res chain seq x y z
N MET A 1 0.75 -18.31 -20.26
CA MET A 1 0.09 -17.06 -19.87
C MET A 1 0.53 -16.67 -18.47
N ASN A 2 1.01 -15.45 -18.33
CA ASN A 2 1.47 -14.98 -17.03
C ASN A 2 0.32 -14.33 -16.26
N VAL A 3 0.11 -14.80 -15.04
CA VAL A 3 -0.88 -14.19 -14.16
C VAL A 3 -0.13 -13.18 -13.29
N ASP A 4 -0.66 -11.96 -13.24
CA ASP A 4 -0.02 -10.91 -12.47
C ASP A 4 -0.03 -11.24 -10.99
N PHE A 5 1.04 -10.84 -10.29
CA PHE A 5 1.18 -11.06 -8.85
C PHE A 5 -0.03 -10.54 -8.08
N MET A 6 -0.47 -9.31 -8.39
CA MET A 6 -1.62 -8.72 -7.71
C MET A 6 -2.91 -9.46 -7.99
N ASP A 7 -3.08 -9.97 -9.22
CA ASP A 7 -4.28 -10.74 -9.54
C ASP A 7 -4.36 -12.02 -8.73
N LEU A 8 -3.23 -12.70 -8.57
CA LEU A 8 -3.18 -13.93 -7.75
C LEU A 8 -3.49 -13.62 -6.30
N LEU A 9 -2.92 -12.55 -5.78
CA LEU A 9 -3.17 -12.15 -4.40
C LEU A 9 -4.65 -11.84 -4.18
N LYS A 10 -5.24 -11.05 -5.07
CA LYS A 10 -6.64 -10.66 -4.97
C LYS A 10 -7.56 -11.88 -4.98
N GLN A 11 -7.33 -12.79 -5.91
CA GLN A 11 -8.15 -14.01 -6.01
C GLN A 11 -8.02 -14.86 -4.75
N ASN A 12 -6.81 -15.04 -4.26
CA ASN A 12 -6.55 -15.87 -3.09
C ASN A 12 -7.22 -15.30 -1.85
N VAL A 13 -7.03 -14.02 -1.61
CA VAL A 13 -7.56 -13.36 -0.41
C VAL A 13 -9.09 -13.30 -0.46
N SER A 14 -9.66 -12.91 -1.61
CA SER A 14 -11.11 -12.83 -1.74
C SER A 14 -11.77 -14.19 -1.51
N ALA A 15 -11.20 -15.25 -2.06
CA ALA A 15 -11.76 -16.59 -1.90
C ALA A 15 -11.80 -16.98 -0.43
N ILE A 16 -10.75 -16.67 0.32
CA ILE A 16 -10.67 -17.02 1.75
C ILE A 16 -11.62 -16.15 2.57
N VAL A 17 -11.58 -14.84 2.37
CA VAL A 17 -12.30 -13.89 3.21
C VAL A 17 -13.81 -13.98 2.99
N LEU A 18 -14.23 -14.19 1.75
CA LEU A 18 -15.65 -14.18 1.40
C LEU A 18 -16.30 -15.56 1.44
N GLU A 19 -15.53 -16.58 1.81
CA GLU A 19 -16.07 -17.94 1.92
C GLU A 19 -17.21 -17.96 2.93
N GLY A 20 -18.38 -18.43 2.49
CA GLY A 20 -19.54 -18.51 3.35
C GLY A 20 -20.30 -17.21 3.55
N ASP A 21 -19.78 -16.12 3.02
CA ASP A 21 -20.45 -14.83 3.13
C ASP A 21 -21.59 -14.75 2.10
N THR A 22 -22.67 -14.10 2.45
CA THR A 22 -23.85 -14.02 1.56
C THR A 22 -24.36 -12.60 1.38
N GLN A 23 -23.77 -11.61 2.07
CA GLN A 23 -24.28 -10.24 2.03
C GLN A 23 -23.23 -9.30 1.50
N HIS A 24 -23.66 -8.39 0.63
CA HIS A 24 -22.80 -7.33 0.08
C HIS A 24 -21.52 -7.88 -0.55
N LEU A 25 -21.65 -9.04 -1.24
CA LEU A 25 -20.47 -9.71 -1.81
C LEU A 25 -19.75 -8.83 -2.83
N LEU A 26 -20.50 -8.11 -3.66
CA LEU A 26 -19.89 -7.25 -4.67
C LEU A 26 -19.10 -6.13 -4.00
N GLU A 27 -19.70 -5.47 -3.05
CA GLU A 27 -19.05 -4.37 -2.32
C GLU A 27 -17.84 -4.85 -1.56
N LYS A 28 -17.96 -5.97 -0.87
CA LYS A 28 -16.84 -6.56 -0.12
C LYS A 28 -15.70 -6.95 -1.03
N ASN A 29 -16.01 -7.57 -2.16
CA ASN A 29 -14.98 -7.97 -3.12
C ASN A 29 -14.27 -6.75 -3.69
N GLN A 30 -15.02 -5.73 -4.08
CA GLN A 30 -14.42 -4.51 -4.61
C GLN A 30 -13.54 -3.81 -3.57
N ALA A 31 -13.99 -3.82 -2.31
CA ALA A 31 -13.21 -3.24 -1.23
C ALA A 31 -11.88 -3.97 -1.04
N ILE A 32 -11.92 -5.30 -1.05
CA ILE A 32 -10.71 -6.12 -0.94
C ILE A 32 -9.76 -5.81 -2.09
N GLN A 33 -10.27 -5.75 -3.31
CA GLN A 33 -9.45 -5.52 -4.48
C GLN A 33 -8.79 -4.14 -4.48
N SER A 34 -9.46 -3.15 -3.93
CA SER A 34 -8.87 -1.82 -3.77
C SER A 34 -7.90 -1.75 -2.60
N PHE A 35 -8.20 -2.47 -1.53
CA PHE A 35 -7.40 -2.44 -0.31
C PHE A 35 -6.04 -3.12 -0.47
N LEU A 36 -6.00 -4.25 -1.15
CA LEU A 36 -4.78 -5.06 -1.18
C LEU A 36 -3.57 -4.29 -1.74
N PRO A 37 -3.67 -3.60 -2.90
CA PRO A 37 -2.51 -2.83 -3.34
C PRO A 37 -2.14 -1.70 -2.38
N ILE A 38 -3.13 -1.13 -1.69
CA ILE A 38 -2.87 -0.10 -0.69
C ILE A 38 -2.11 -0.72 0.49
N LEU A 39 -2.57 -1.87 0.98
CA LEU A 39 -1.90 -2.57 2.08
C LEU A 39 -0.46 -2.90 1.72
N LEU A 40 -0.23 -3.43 0.53
CA LEU A 40 1.13 -3.78 0.10
C LEU A 40 2.02 -2.56 -0.03
N SER A 41 1.47 -1.43 -0.49
CA SER A 41 2.22 -0.18 -0.57
C SER A 41 2.63 0.30 0.82
N ILE A 42 1.72 0.18 1.79
CA ILE A 42 2.01 0.53 3.18
C ILE A 42 3.12 -0.38 3.73
N LEU A 43 2.99 -1.68 3.54
CA LEU A 43 3.97 -2.64 4.04
C LEU A 43 5.34 -2.46 3.37
N LYS A 44 5.34 -2.12 2.09
CA LYS A 44 6.59 -1.88 1.37
C LYS A 44 7.32 -0.65 1.93
N SER A 45 6.56 0.38 2.27
CA SER A 45 7.13 1.62 2.82
C SER A 45 7.46 1.51 4.31
N LYS A 46 6.62 0.79 5.05
CA LYS A 46 6.74 0.66 6.50
C LYS A 46 6.91 -0.80 6.85
N SER A 47 8.07 -1.35 6.51
CA SER A 47 8.33 -2.78 6.65
C SER A 47 8.25 -3.27 8.09
N GLU A 48 8.39 -2.38 9.06
CA GLU A 48 8.24 -2.76 10.47
C GLU A 48 6.83 -3.22 10.80
N LEU A 49 5.84 -2.90 9.96
CA LEU A 49 4.47 -3.38 10.15
C LEU A 49 4.32 -4.86 9.82
N ILE A 50 5.21 -5.41 9.00
CA ILE A 50 5.13 -6.82 8.62
C ILE A 50 5.19 -7.72 9.87
N PRO A 51 6.26 -7.65 10.70
CA PRO A 51 6.27 -8.48 11.90
C PRO A 51 5.20 -8.08 12.91
N ALA A 52 4.83 -6.79 12.95
CA ALA A 52 3.77 -6.35 13.86
C ALA A 52 2.45 -7.04 13.54
N PHE A 53 2.08 -7.12 12.26
CA PHE A 53 0.86 -7.82 11.87
C PHE A 53 0.97 -9.32 12.03
N GLN A 54 2.15 -9.89 11.78
CA GLN A 54 2.35 -11.32 11.92
C GLN A 54 2.16 -11.81 13.36
N GLN A 55 2.45 -10.93 14.31
CA GLN A 55 2.34 -11.26 15.72
C GLN A 55 0.92 -11.08 16.27
N GLN A 56 0.05 -10.40 15.51
CA GLN A 56 -1.32 -10.16 15.95
C GLN A 56 -2.22 -11.31 15.52
N LEU A 57 -3.04 -11.77 16.44
CA LEU A 57 -4.03 -12.79 16.14
C LEU A 57 -5.09 -12.26 15.21
N ASN A 58 -5.55 -11.03 15.45
CA ASN A 58 -6.59 -10.39 14.67
C ASN A 58 -6.16 -8.97 14.29
N PRO A 59 -5.32 -8.82 13.23
CA PRO A 59 -4.93 -7.48 12.76
C PRO A 59 -6.16 -6.69 12.35
N ARG A 60 -6.10 -5.38 12.52
CA ARG A 60 -7.24 -4.51 12.26
C ARG A 60 -6.89 -3.48 11.19
N LEU A 61 -7.91 -3.09 10.43
CA LEU A 61 -7.75 -2.05 9.43
C LEU A 61 -7.17 -0.77 10.04
N ASN A 62 -7.59 -0.45 11.26
CA ASN A 62 -7.10 0.72 11.96
C ASN A 62 -5.57 0.72 12.10
N ASP A 63 -4.99 -0.45 12.28
CA ASP A 63 -3.53 -0.58 12.42
C ASP A 63 -2.82 -0.30 11.09
N ALA A 64 -3.43 -0.69 9.98
CA ALA A 64 -2.85 -0.41 8.67
C ALA A 64 -2.81 1.10 8.38
N PHE A 65 -3.77 1.84 8.91
CA PHE A 65 -3.83 3.29 8.73
C PHE A 65 -3.18 4.06 9.88
N ALA A 66 -2.36 3.38 10.68
CA ALA A 66 -1.60 4.00 11.78
C ALA A 66 -2.54 4.74 12.75
N SER A 67 -3.73 4.18 12.96
CA SER A 67 -4.77 4.75 13.82
C SER A 67 -5.27 6.12 13.36
N ASN A 68 -5.02 6.48 12.10
CA ASN A 68 -5.53 7.72 11.54
C ASN A 68 -6.98 7.51 11.11
N VAL A 69 -7.91 7.85 12.00
CA VAL A 69 -9.35 7.61 11.80
C VAL A 69 -9.86 8.34 10.56
N SER A 70 -9.37 9.55 10.33
CA SER A 70 -9.81 10.36 9.19
C SER A 70 -9.47 9.70 7.86
N LEU A 71 -8.25 9.22 7.71
CA LEU A 71 -7.83 8.56 6.47
C LEU A 71 -8.53 7.22 6.29
N LYS A 72 -8.71 6.47 7.38
CA LYS A 72 -9.46 5.22 7.33
C LYS A 72 -10.89 5.49 6.85
N GLN A 73 -11.53 6.52 7.38
CA GLN A 73 -12.89 6.85 7.00
C GLN A 73 -12.97 7.26 5.54
N GLN A 74 -12.02 8.05 5.05
CA GLN A 74 -11.96 8.42 3.64
C GLN A 74 -11.84 7.19 2.75
N PHE A 75 -11.00 6.24 3.15
CA PHE A 75 -10.85 5.02 2.40
C PHE A 75 -12.16 4.23 2.36
N LEU A 76 -12.79 4.05 3.51
CA LEU A 76 -14.05 3.30 3.59
C LEU A 76 -15.12 3.95 2.72
N ASP A 77 -15.18 5.28 2.70
CA ASP A 77 -16.15 5.99 1.88
C ASP A 77 -15.94 5.74 0.39
N HIS A 78 -14.69 5.50 -0.02
CA HIS A 78 -14.40 5.19 -1.42
C HIS A 78 -14.82 3.77 -1.81
N VAL A 79 -14.77 2.81 -0.89
CA VAL A 79 -14.87 1.40 -1.26
C VAL A 79 -16.13 0.69 -0.78
N ARG A 80 -16.90 1.29 0.12
CA ARG A 80 -18.01 0.56 0.72
C ARG A 80 -19.24 0.44 -0.20
N GLY A 81 -19.38 1.31 -1.18
CA GLY A 81 -20.56 1.30 -2.04
C GLY A 81 -21.84 1.41 -1.20
N ALA A 82 -22.75 0.47 -1.38
CA ALA A 82 -24.03 0.44 -0.64
C ALA A 82 -23.92 -0.29 0.69
N ALA A 83 -22.77 -0.86 1.03
CA ALA A 83 -22.61 -1.64 2.26
C ALA A 83 -22.34 -0.72 3.45
N PRO A 84 -22.69 -1.17 4.67
CA PRO A 84 -22.32 -0.41 5.87
C PRO A 84 -20.81 -0.37 6.04
N ALA A 85 -20.29 0.77 6.50
CA ALA A 85 -18.86 0.98 6.65
C ALA A 85 -18.22 -0.02 7.62
N ASP A 86 -18.90 -0.32 8.74
CA ASP A 86 -18.36 -1.26 9.72
C ASP A 86 -18.27 -2.68 9.19
N GLU A 87 -19.18 -3.07 8.30
CA GLU A 87 -19.17 -4.37 7.68
C GLU A 87 -17.97 -4.50 6.72
N ILE A 88 -17.72 -3.45 5.95
CA ILE A 88 -16.56 -3.41 5.06
C ILE A 88 -15.26 -3.38 5.88
N GLU A 89 -15.22 -2.58 6.93
CA GLU A 89 -14.04 -2.51 7.81
C GLU A 89 -13.71 -3.88 8.39
N SER A 90 -14.71 -4.61 8.84
CA SER A 90 -14.53 -5.96 9.38
C SER A 90 -13.96 -6.90 8.30
N THR A 91 -14.53 -6.83 7.10
CA THR A 91 -14.07 -7.65 5.99
C THR A 91 -12.60 -7.37 5.65
N LEU A 92 -12.23 -6.09 5.58
CA LEU A 92 -10.87 -5.70 5.24
C LEU A 92 -9.89 -6.08 6.34
N SER A 93 -10.29 -5.96 7.60
CA SER A 93 -9.44 -6.40 8.71
C SER A 93 -9.14 -7.90 8.60
N ARG A 94 -10.15 -8.70 8.23
CA ARG A 94 -9.96 -10.14 8.06
C ARG A 94 -9.09 -10.50 6.85
N SER A 95 -8.89 -9.56 5.92
CA SER A 95 -8.09 -9.81 4.73
C SER A 95 -6.59 -9.70 4.99
N ILE A 96 -6.18 -9.08 6.10
CA ILE A 96 -4.76 -8.84 6.37
C ILE A 96 -3.99 -10.15 6.58
N THR A 97 -4.50 -11.04 7.42
CA THR A 97 -3.82 -12.30 7.71
C THR A 97 -3.65 -13.18 6.47
N PRO A 98 -4.70 -13.43 5.66
CA PRO A 98 -4.49 -14.23 4.44
C PRO A 98 -3.57 -13.54 3.43
N ALA A 99 -3.56 -12.20 3.39
CA ALA A 99 -2.64 -11.49 2.52
C ALA A 99 -1.18 -11.76 2.94
N LEU A 100 -0.90 -11.69 4.24
CA LEU A 100 0.45 -11.97 4.75
C LEU A 100 0.83 -13.44 4.52
N ALA A 101 -0.12 -14.35 4.68
CA ALA A 101 0.13 -15.77 4.41
C ALA A 101 0.48 -16.00 2.95
N PHE A 102 -0.22 -15.33 2.04
CA PHE A 102 0.09 -15.41 0.61
C PHE A 102 1.50 -14.87 0.35
N LEU A 103 1.85 -13.73 0.94
CA LEU A 103 3.17 -13.15 0.74
C LEU A 103 4.27 -14.08 1.25
N ALA A 104 4.06 -14.70 2.40
CA ALA A 104 5.03 -15.65 2.95
C ALA A 104 5.23 -16.84 2.03
N THR A 105 4.14 -17.34 1.47
CA THR A 105 4.18 -18.46 0.53
C THR A 105 4.97 -18.09 -0.73
N GLU A 106 4.68 -16.92 -1.29
CA GLU A 106 5.37 -16.47 -2.51
C GLU A 106 6.83 -16.15 -2.26
N ALA A 107 7.14 -15.64 -1.07
CA ALA A 107 8.53 -15.34 -0.70
C ALA A 107 9.32 -16.60 -0.33
N GLY A 108 8.63 -17.71 -0.08
CA GLY A 108 9.26 -18.94 0.38
C GLY A 108 9.69 -18.89 1.83
N SER A 109 9.27 -17.87 2.58
CA SER A 109 9.67 -17.70 3.97
C SER A 109 8.73 -16.66 4.61
N SER A 110 8.45 -16.84 5.91
CA SER A 110 7.67 -15.88 6.68
C SER A 110 8.54 -14.80 7.30
N GLU A 111 9.85 -14.81 7.04
CA GLU A 111 10.74 -13.77 7.56
C GLU A 111 10.36 -12.41 7.00
N PRO A 112 10.30 -11.37 7.82
CA PRO A 112 9.91 -10.04 7.34
C PRO A 112 10.81 -9.52 6.21
N GLU A 113 12.09 -9.82 6.23
CA GLU A 113 13.01 -9.39 5.17
C GLU A 113 12.66 -10.04 3.84
N ALA A 114 12.29 -11.33 3.86
CA ALA A 114 11.92 -12.04 2.65
C ALA A 114 10.64 -11.45 2.05
N ILE A 115 9.67 -11.15 2.88
CA ILE A 115 8.41 -10.54 2.44
C ILE A 115 8.69 -9.14 1.91
N SER A 116 9.51 -8.35 2.61
CA SER A 116 9.86 -7.01 2.16
C SER A 116 10.53 -7.05 0.80
N HIS A 117 11.44 -7.98 0.59
CA HIS A 117 12.12 -8.15 -0.71
C HIS A 117 11.11 -8.49 -1.81
N LEU A 118 10.18 -9.39 -1.51
CA LEU A 118 9.13 -9.76 -2.46
C LEU A 118 8.32 -8.53 -2.88
N LEU A 119 7.99 -7.66 -1.94
CA LEU A 119 7.24 -6.44 -2.23
C LEU A 119 8.05 -5.50 -3.12
N GLN A 120 9.35 -5.38 -2.87
CA GLN A 120 10.21 -4.53 -3.69
C GLN A 120 10.30 -5.04 -5.13
N VAL A 121 10.41 -6.35 -5.28
CA VAL A 121 10.50 -6.98 -6.60
C VAL A 121 9.20 -6.78 -7.39
N ASN A 122 8.07 -6.70 -6.70
CA ASN A 122 6.76 -6.57 -7.35
C ASN A 122 6.21 -5.14 -7.31
N THR A 123 7.08 -4.15 -7.16
CA THR A 123 6.68 -2.74 -7.05
C THR A 123 5.80 -2.32 -8.23
N ASP A 124 6.15 -2.68 -9.46
CA ASP A 124 5.40 -2.26 -10.64
C ASP A 124 3.98 -2.86 -10.63
N SER A 125 3.86 -4.14 -10.27
CA SER A 125 2.56 -4.80 -10.20
C SER A 125 1.67 -4.12 -9.15
N ILE A 126 2.24 -3.81 -8.00
CA ILE A 126 1.52 -3.14 -6.92
C ILE A 126 1.07 -1.75 -7.36
N SER A 127 1.98 -0.98 -7.96
CA SER A 127 1.68 0.38 -8.39
C SER A 127 0.58 0.43 -9.45
N ARG A 128 0.62 -0.49 -10.41
CA ARG A 128 -0.39 -0.54 -11.46
C ARG A 128 -1.76 -0.89 -10.92
N ALA A 129 -1.83 -1.60 -9.81
CA ALA A 129 -3.10 -2.01 -9.21
C ALA A 129 -3.73 -0.93 -8.34
N LEU A 130 -2.97 0.12 -7.99
CA LEU A 130 -3.47 1.18 -7.12
C LEU A 130 -4.50 2.06 -7.83
N PRO A 131 -5.67 2.32 -7.20
CA PRO A 131 -6.58 3.33 -7.72
C PRO A 131 -5.94 4.72 -7.65
N GLU A 132 -6.36 5.62 -8.54
CA GLU A 132 -5.82 6.98 -8.57
C GLU A 132 -5.99 7.70 -7.23
N TRP A 133 -7.17 7.57 -6.62
CA TRP A 133 -7.45 8.24 -5.35
C TRP A 133 -6.59 7.70 -4.21
N ALA A 134 -6.04 6.51 -4.35
CA ALA A 134 -5.24 5.90 -3.29
C ALA A 134 -3.91 6.61 -3.09
N THR A 135 -3.36 7.25 -4.13
CA THR A 135 -2.07 7.93 -3.99
C THR A 135 -2.14 9.10 -3.01
N VAL A 136 -3.25 9.84 -3.02
CA VAL A 136 -3.46 10.93 -2.07
C VAL A 136 -3.59 10.40 -0.65
N LEU A 137 -4.35 9.31 -0.49
CA LEU A 137 -4.55 8.68 0.80
C LEU A 137 -3.22 8.17 1.36
N LEU A 138 -2.41 7.51 0.53
CA LEU A 138 -1.12 7.00 0.95
C LEU A 138 -0.16 8.13 1.31
N ALA A 139 -0.20 9.23 0.58
CA ALA A 139 0.62 10.39 0.91
C ALA A 139 0.25 10.92 2.30
N GLY A 140 -1.03 10.90 2.65
CA GLY A 140 -1.48 11.29 3.98
C GLY A 140 -0.95 10.38 5.09
N LEU A 141 -0.60 9.14 4.74
CA LEU A 141 0.00 8.19 5.68
C LEU A 141 1.53 8.25 5.68
N GLY A 142 2.10 9.14 4.89
CA GLY A 142 3.56 9.22 4.76
C GLY A 142 4.14 8.17 3.83
N VAL A 143 3.33 7.56 2.98
CA VAL A 143 3.76 6.54 2.04
C VAL A 143 3.92 7.17 0.66
N ASN A 144 5.13 7.11 0.12
CA ASN A 144 5.42 7.64 -1.20
C ASN A 144 5.25 6.54 -2.25
N THR A 145 4.29 6.72 -3.14
CA THR A 145 4.00 5.75 -4.19
C THR A 145 4.63 6.10 -5.53
N LEU A 146 5.23 7.29 -5.62
CA LEU A 146 5.89 7.72 -6.84
C LEU A 146 7.27 7.11 -6.90
N GLN A 147 7.59 6.78 -7.99
CA GLN A 147 8.88 6.21 -8.15
C GLN A 147 9.79 7.00 -8.95
N GLY A 148 8.70 7.01 -8.65
CA GLY A 148 9.09 7.44 -9.03
C GLY A 148 9.38 7.89 -9.46
N GLN A 149 9.24 8.04 -9.62
CA GLN A 149 9.35 8.74 -9.74
C GLN A 149 9.80 9.43 -9.49
N ALA A 150 10.03 9.37 -9.62
CA ALA A 150 10.41 10.10 -9.31
C ALA A 150 10.80 10.58 -9.16
N THR A 151 10.92 10.50 -9.17
CA THR A 151 11.22 11.15 -8.88
C THR A 151 11.62 11.72 -8.76
N HIS A 152 11.82 11.62 -8.76
CA HIS A 152 12.04 12.38 -8.54
C HIS A 152 12.35 12.96 -8.24
N ASP A 153 12.59 12.92 -8.38
CA ASP A 153 12.84 13.73 -8.04
C ASP A 153 13.06 14.34 -7.74
N ALA A 154 13.36 14.34 -7.80
CA ALA A 154 13.58 15.13 -7.39
C ALA A 154 13.81 15.65 -7.16
N PRO A 155 14.04 15.75 -7.25
CA PRO A 155 14.30 16.51 -6.88
C PRO A 155 14.47 16.96 -6.64
N ALA A 156 14.79 16.92 -6.67
CA ALA A 156 14.92 17.64 -6.31
C ALA A 156 15.23 18.05 -6.08
N SER A 157 15.51 17.93 -6.20
CA SER A 157 15.70 18.64 -5.90
C SER A 157 16.04 19.08 -5.85
N VAL A 158 16.33 19.05 -5.94
CA VAL A 158 16.53 19.81 -5.83
C VAL A 158 16.83 20.21 -5.84
N HIS A 159 17.22 20.17 -6.01
CA HIS A 159 17.40 20.93 -6.00
C HIS A 159 17.74 21.47 -5.96
N ALA A 160 18.15 21.33 -6.00
CA ALA A 160 18.48 22.16 -5.93
C ALA A 160 18.90 22.51 -5.97
N THR A 161 19.13 22.48 -6.09
CA THR A 161 19.42 23.16 -6.13
C THR A 161 19.79 23.44 -6.28
N LYS A 162 20.06 23.45 -6.40
CA LYS A 162 20.32 24.05 -6.57
C LYS A 162 20.75 24.54 -6.64
N VAL A 163 21.06 24.46 -6.65
CA VAL A 163 21.38 25.25 -6.74
C VAL A 163 21.79 25.48 -6.87
N ASP A 164 21.95 25.35 -6.98
CA ASP A 164 22.21 26.04 -7.15
C ASP A 164 22.65 26.40 -7.25
N GLU A 165 22.72 26.15 -7.28
CA GLU A 165 23.06 26.90 -7.42
C GLU A 165 23.46 27.30 -7.48
N LYS A 166 23.65 27.13 -7.54
CA LYS A 166 24.01 27.86 -7.68
C LYS A 166 24.52 28.33 -7.69
N ARG A 167 24.70 28.06 -7.70
CA ARG A 167 25.08 28.85 -7.77
C ARG A 167 25.60 29.37 -7.85
N SER A 168 25.88 29.11 -7.89
CA SER A 168 26.31 29.94 -7.93
C SER A 168 26.73 30.31 -8.17
N PHE A 169 26.84 30.15 -8.23
CA PHE A 169 27.15 30.90 -8.42
C PHE A 169 27.74 31.45 -8.48
N LEU A 170 27.89 31.15 -8.53
CA LEU A 170 28.49 31.95 -8.56
C LEU A 170 29.21 32.40 -8.60
N LEU A 171 29.43 32.29 -8.66
CA LEU A 171 30.12 32.98 -8.60
C LEU A 171 30.84 33.51 -8.76
N PRO A 172 31.17 33.69 -8.81
CA PRO A 172 31.83 34.38 -8.85
C PRO A 172 32.37 34.78 -9.17
N ILE A 173 32.48 34.83 -9.19
CA ILE A 173 32.93 35.42 -9.28
C ILE A 173 33.51 35.93 -9.40
N LEU A 174 33.73 35.89 -9.35
CA LEU A 174 34.28 36.58 -9.30
C LEU A 174 34.78 37.19 -9.31
N ALA A 175 35.14 37.35 -9.16
CA ALA A 175 35.53 38.09 -8.99
C ALA A 175 36.15 38.72 -9.21
N LEU A 176 36.40 39.00 -9.22
CA LEU A 176 36.86 39.70 -9.28
C LEU A 176 36.93 40.27 -9.34
#